data_00aa4eda34c21997874f2efb335fb38a
#
_entry.id   00aa4eda34c21997874f2efb335fb38a
#
_cell.length_a   1.000
_cell.length_b   1.000
_cell.length_c   1.000
_cell.angle_alpha   90.00
_cell.angle_beta   90.00
_cell.angle_gamma   90.00
#
_symmetry.space_group_name_H-M   'P 1'
#
loop_
_entity.id
_entity.type
_entity.pdbx_description
1 polymer ?
#
loop_
_entity_poly.entity_id
_entity_poly.type
_entity_poly.pdbx_seq_one_letter_code
_entity_poly.pdbx_strand_id
1 'polypeptide(L)'
;MSEPTPVNDDEEAFAESTLTQAIENQIESNNPPAAQATLNKLTLVGYERGDILNLMAHVLATEIDAMLAENRAFDTQWYETALRALPELPPEKP
;
A
#
# COMPACT_ATOMS: atom_id res chain seq x y z
N MET A 1 17.66 -25.87 -16.90
CA MET A 1 17.44 -25.53 -16.55
C MET A 1 16.97 -24.71 -16.36
N SER A 2 16.79 -24.34 -16.36
CA SER A 2 16.49 -23.70 -16.08
C SER A 2 15.68 -23.19 -15.63
N GLU A 3 15.20 -22.83 -15.31
CA GLU A 3 14.50 -22.37 -14.84
C GLU A 3 13.92 -21.56 -14.88
N PRO A 4 13.59 -21.38 -14.90
CA PRO A 4 13.00 -20.44 -15.04
C PRO A 4 12.03 -19.83 -14.44
N THR A 5 11.73 -19.18 -14.37
CA THR A 5 10.87 -18.78 -14.00
C THR A 5 10.65 -18.18 -12.88
N PRO A 6 11.04 -18.27 -12.01
CA PRO A 6 10.85 -17.47 -10.88
C PRO A 6 11.19 -16.03 -11.05
N VAL A 7 11.59 -15.64 -12.18
CA VAL A 7 11.79 -14.22 -12.43
C VAL A 7 10.55 -13.41 -12.05
N ASN A 8 9.37 -13.89 -12.45
CA ASN A 8 8.14 -13.19 -12.11
C ASN A 8 7.88 -13.20 -10.61
N ASP A 9 8.15 -14.32 -9.97
CA ASP A 9 7.96 -14.40 -8.52
C ASP A 9 8.89 -13.46 -7.80
N ASP A 10 10.14 -13.37 -8.25
CA ASP A 10 11.10 -12.47 -7.64
C ASP A 10 10.69 -11.02 -7.80
N GLU A 11 10.17 -10.67 -8.98
CA GLU A 11 9.72 -9.31 -9.23
C GLU A 11 8.53 -8.96 -8.35
N GLU A 12 7.61 -9.90 -8.18
CA GLU A 12 6.44 -9.66 -7.32
C GLU A 12 6.87 -9.50 -5.86
N ALA A 13 7.77 -10.36 -5.42
CA ALA A 13 8.24 -10.28 -4.04
C ALA A 13 9.00 -8.99 -3.82
N PHE A 14 9.79 -8.55 -4.79
CA PHE A 14 10.51 -7.31 -4.67
C PHE A 14 9.56 -6.13 -4.60
N ALA A 15 8.53 -6.12 -5.46
CA ALA A 15 7.55 -5.03 -5.47
C ALA A 15 6.80 -4.96 -4.14
N GLU A 16 6.37 -6.12 -3.63
CA GLU A 16 5.69 -6.17 -2.35
C GLU A 16 6.58 -5.64 -1.23
N SER A 17 7.83 -6.07 -1.23
CA SER A 17 8.75 -5.63 -0.20
C SER A 17 8.99 -4.13 -0.27
N THR A 18 9.11 -3.61 -1.49
CA THR A 18 9.32 -2.18 -1.68
C THR A 18 8.12 -1.38 -1.20
N LEU A 19 6.91 -1.84 -1.53
CA LEU A 19 5.70 -1.16 -1.09
C LEU A 19 5.55 -1.21 0.42
N THR A 20 5.82 -2.37 1.01
CA THR A 20 5.74 -2.51 2.46
C THR A 20 6.75 -1.61 3.15
N GLN A 21 7.95 -1.53 2.60
CA GLN A 21 8.98 -0.66 3.16
C GLN A 21 8.55 0.80 3.09
N ALA A 22 7.94 1.20 1.98
CA ALA A 22 7.44 2.56 1.85
C ALA A 22 6.37 2.85 2.90
N ILE A 23 5.48 1.89 3.14
CA ILE A 23 4.45 2.06 4.16
C ILE A 23 5.09 2.21 5.54
N GLU A 24 6.08 1.39 5.85
CA GLU A 24 6.74 1.49 7.15
C GLU A 24 7.43 2.84 7.31
N ASN A 25 8.04 3.34 6.25
CA ASN A 25 8.64 4.67 6.30
C ASN A 25 7.61 5.75 6.55
N GLN A 26 6.43 5.62 5.94
CA GLN A 26 5.35 6.58 6.16
C GLN A 26 4.91 6.56 7.63
N ILE A 27 4.79 5.37 8.20
CA ILE A 27 4.37 5.25 9.58
C ILE A 27 5.40 5.88 10.51
N GLU A 28 6.68 5.58 10.27
CA GLU A 28 7.75 6.11 11.11
C GLU A 28 7.84 7.63 11.04
N SER A 29 7.66 8.18 9.86
CA SER A 29 7.79 9.63 9.68
C SER A 29 6.48 10.36 9.94
N ASN A 30 5.39 9.62 10.19
CA ASN A 30 4.06 10.20 10.37
C ASN A 30 3.68 11.06 9.17
N ASN A 31 4.00 10.57 7.98
CA ASN A 31 3.75 11.33 6.75
C ASN A 31 3.35 10.38 5.64
N PRO A 32 2.09 10.32 5.26
CA PRO A 32 1.00 11.18 5.76
C PRO A 32 0.51 10.70 7.12
N PRO A 33 -0.11 11.57 7.91
CA PRO A 33 -0.63 11.15 9.22
C PRO A 33 -1.65 10.02 9.13
N ALA A 34 -2.33 9.90 7.99
CA ALA A 34 -3.31 8.82 7.82
C ALA A 34 -2.66 7.45 7.95
N ALA A 35 -1.37 7.32 7.62
CA ALA A 35 -0.70 6.02 7.73
C ALA A 35 -0.65 5.55 9.17
N GLN A 36 -0.22 6.42 10.07
CA GLN A 36 -0.16 6.06 11.48
C GLN A 36 -1.56 5.83 12.05
N ALA A 37 -2.50 6.70 11.68
CA ALA A 37 -3.87 6.58 12.18
C ALA A 37 -4.49 5.27 11.74
N THR A 38 -4.25 4.85 10.51
CA THR A 38 -4.79 3.60 10.00
C THR A 38 -4.19 2.41 10.72
N LEU A 39 -2.87 2.44 10.94
CA LEU A 39 -2.22 1.36 11.68
C LEU A 39 -2.83 1.23 13.08
N ASN A 40 -3.00 2.36 13.76
CA ASN A 40 -3.56 2.34 15.11
C ASN A 40 -4.98 1.80 15.11
N LYS A 41 -5.80 2.25 14.18
CA LYS A 41 -7.19 1.83 14.10
C LYS A 41 -7.30 0.34 13.88
N LEU A 42 -6.58 -0.19 12.91
CA LEU A 42 -6.70 -1.60 12.57
C LEU A 42 -6.09 -2.49 13.63
N THR A 43 -5.05 -2.01 14.30
CA THR A 43 -4.49 -2.74 15.43
C THR A 43 -5.53 -2.88 16.54
N LEU A 44 -6.26 -1.81 16.81
CA LEU A 44 -7.31 -1.84 17.84
C LEU A 44 -8.44 -2.77 17.47
N VAL A 45 -8.74 -2.89 16.20
CA VAL A 45 -9.80 -3.80 15.73
C VAL A 45 -9.35 -5.25 15.80
N GLY A 46 -8.05 -5.51 15.86
CA GLY A 46 -7.54 -6.85 16.02
C GLY A 46 -6.76 -7.40 14.84
N TYR A 47 -6.46 -6.57 13.87
CA TYR A 47 -5.65 -7.00 12.73
C TYR A 47 -4.19 -7.11 13.13
N GLU A 48 -3.50 -8.07 12.54
CA GLU A 48 -2.06 -8.19 12.75
C GLU A 48 -1.33 -7.20 11.87
N ARG A 49 -0.15 -6.80 12.34
CA ARG A 49 0.61 -5.76 11.64
C ARG A 49 0.89 -6.13 10.19
N GLY A 50 1.26 -7.40 9.93
CA GLY A 50 1.53 -7.81 8.56
C GLY A 50 0.34 -7.64 7.65
N ASP A 51 -0.85 -7.99 8.16
CA ASP A 51 -2.07 -7.83 7.37
C ASP A 51 -2.38 -6.36 7.13
N ILE A 52 -2.16 -5.53 8.14
CA ILE A 52 -2.39 -4.10 8.02
C ILE A 52 -1.48 -3.52 6.95
N LEU A 53 -0.20 -3.88 6.99
CA LEU A 53 0.74 -3.36 6.01
C LEU A 53 0.38 -3.80 4.59
N ASN A 54 -0.11 -5.03 4.45
CA ASN A 54 -0.54 -5.51 3.14
C ASN A 54 -1.74 -4.72 2.62
N LEU A 55 -2.69 -4.42 3.49
CA LEU A 55 -3.85 -3.62 3.08
C LEU A 55 -3.42 -2.22 2.66
N MET A 56 -2.54 -1.61 3.45
CA MET A 56 -2.06 -0.27 3.13
C MET A 56 -1.25 -0.27 1.84
N ALA A 57 -0.45 -1.31 1.63
CA ALA A 57 0.34 -1.42 0.41
C ALA A 57 -0.57 -1.55 -0.81
N HIS A 58 -1.69 -2.25 -0.67
CA HIS A 58 -2.64 -2.36 -1.77
C HIS A 58 -3.19 -0.98 -2.17
N VAL A 59 -3.52 -0.16 -1.18
CA VAL A 59 -4.01 1.18 -1.45
C VAL A 59 -2.94 2.00 -2.16
N LEU A 60 -1.70 1.91 -1.68
CA LEU A 60 -0.60 2.64 -2.30
C LEU A 60 -0.39 2.21 -3.75
N ALA A 61 -0.40 0.89 -3.98
CA ALA A 61 -0.22 0.38 -5.34
C ALA A 61 -1.32 0.86 -6.27
N THR A 62 -2.56 0.90 -5.78
CA THR A 62 -3.68 1.36 -6.59
C THR A 62 -3.46 2.80 -7.07
N GLU A 63 -3.00 3.67 -6.17
CA GLU A 63 -2.76 5.06 -6.57
C GLU A 63 -1.55 5.18 -7.48
N ILE A 64 -0.49 4.41 -7.22
CA ILE A 64 0.67 4.47 -8.09
C ILE A 64 0.30 4.04 -9.51
N ASP A 65 -0.47 2.95 -9.63
CA ASP A 65 -0.90 2.49 -10.95
C ASP A 65 -1.74 3.54 -11.65
N ALA A 66 -2.66 4.17 -10.94
CA ALA A 66 -3.51 5.20 -11.53
C ALA A 66 -2.70 6.42 -11.95
N MET A 67 -1.75 6.81 -11.10
CA MET A 67 -0.89 7.95 -11.39
C MET A 67 -0.11 7.71 -12.68
N LEU A 68 0.45 6.52 -12.81
CA LEU A 68 1.24 6.19 -13.99
C LEU A 68 0.36 6.07 -15.23
N ALA A 69 -0.81 5.45 -15.10
CA ALA A 69 -1.70 5.29 -16.24
C ALA A 69 -2.24 6.62 -16.75
N GLU A 70 -2.48 7.55 -15.83
CA GLU A 70 -3.04 8.87 -16.19
C GLU A 70 -1.98 9.92 -16.38
N ASN A 71 -0.70 9.57 -16.12
CA ASN A 71 0.41 10.51 -16.28
C ASN A 71 0.16 11.80 -15.51
N ARG A 72 -0.14 11.64 -14.23
CA ARG A 72 -0.45 12.77 -13.36
C ARG A 72 0.30 12.64 -12.04
N ALA A 73 0.20 13.66 -11.20
CA ALA A 73 0.84 13.62 -9.90
C ALA A 73 0.08 12.68 -8.95
N PHE A 74 0.76 12.24 -7.92
CA PHE A 74 0.18 11.39 -6.88
C PHE A 74 -0.94 12.13 -6.17
N ASP A 75 -2.08 11.47 -6.00
CA ASP A 75 -3.26 12.08 -5.38
C ASP A 75 -3.24 11.78 -3.89
N THR A 76 -2.58 12.63 -3.14
CA THR A 76 -2.40 12.42 -1.71
C THR A 76 -3.73 12.39 -0.97
N GLN A 77 -4.66 13.24 -1.37
CA GLN A 77 -5.95 13.32 -0.71
C GLN A 77 -6.74 12.03 -0.88
N TRP A 78 -6.77 11.49 -2.11
CA TRP A 78 -7.44 10.21 -2.33
C TRP A 78 -6.77 9.12 -1.52
N TYR A 79 -5.45 9.11 -1.50
CA TYR A 79 -4.68 8.09 -0.81
C TYR A 79 -5.00 8.11 0.69
N GLU A 80 -5.00 9.29 1.30
CA GLU A 80 -5.28 9.39 2.72
C GLU A 80 -6.71 8.97 3.04
N THR A 81 -7.66 9.36 2.20
CA THR A 81 -9.05 8.97 2.39
C THR A 81 -9.20 7.45 2.32
N ALA A 82 -8.54 6.85 1.34
CA ALA A 82 -8.62 5.40 1.17
C ALA A 82 -7.96 4.66 2.33
N LEU A 83 -6.84 5.18 2.84
CA LEU A 83 -6.20 4.57 4.00
C LEU A 83 -7.14 4.58 5.20
N ARG A 84 -7.80 5.70 5.44
CA ARG A 84 -8.68 5.82 6.60
C ARG A 84 -9.93 4.96 6.46
N ALA A 85 -10.29 4.56 5.25
CA ALA A 85 -11.44 3.70 5.03
C ALA A 85 -11.15 2.24 5.26
N LEU A 86 -9.87 1.86 5.32
CA LEU A 86 -9.51 0.46 5.55
C LEU A 86 -10.15 -0.05 6.83
N PRO A 87 -10.57 -1.29 6.92
CA PRO A 87 -10.25 -2.41 6.02
C PRO A 87 -11.08 -2.47 4.74
N GLU A 88 -11.93 -1.50 4.50
CA GLU A 88 -12.64 -1.44 3.24
C GLU A 88 -11.68 -1.05 2.14
N LEU A 89 -11.53 -1.94 1.16
CA LEU A 89 -10.64 -1.65 0.04
C LEU A 89 -11.31 -0.74 -0.95
N PRO A 90 -10.56 0.21 -1.52
CA PRO A 90 -11.17 1.12 -2.49
C PRO A 90 -11.47 0.40 -3.78
N PRO A 91 -12.48 0.87 -4.53
CA PRO A 91 -12.72 0.34 -5.86
C PRO A 91 -11.56 0.69 -6.77
N GLU A 92 -11.41 -0.10 -7.83
CA GLU A 92 -10.38 0.21 -8.81
C GLU A 92 -10.69 1.56 -9.43
N LYS A 93 -9.66 2.36 -9.59
CA LYS A 93 -9.84 3.66 -10.22
C LYS A 93 -10.03 3.46 -11.72
N PRO A 94 -10.95 4.19 -12.33
CA PRO A 94 -11.22 4.06 -13.76
C PRO A 94 -10.06 4.51 -14.62
#